data_3c689827cef5a9161c424b222f468fc7
#
_entry.id   3c689827cef5a9161c424b222f468fc7
#
_cell.length_a   1.000
_cell.length_b   1.000
_cell.length_c   1.000
_cell.angle_alpha   90.00
_cell.angle_beta   90.00
_cell.angle_gamma   90.00
#
_symmetry.space_group_name_H-M   'P 1'
#
loop_
_entity.id
_entity.type
_entity.pdbx_description
1 polymer ?
#
loop_
_entity_poly.entity_id
_entity_poly.type
_entity_poly.pdbx_seq_one_letter_code
_entity_poly.pdbx_strand_id
1 'polypeptide(L)'
;VRRLGEVRNGRRQLGAISLDKFIILVTAERSARVKEPTGRIVLRGASPSTRLQPPDLMQFTIGAVREAESHDMQHMHVTLAPSDSARWTTVPMPANLQMLPAEMTLRPAVAPYLPRGDSSLPRARPRELIRLTNGDTLRLRAGLVHRAFKGQTLTMFAFNDQYPGPLLHVPQGAEITVELTNALDQPTTIHWQGVRLDNRFDGTPDLTQQPMPPGGRFIYHLRFPDAGIYWYHPHVREDVQQELGLYGNMLVRSPRADYFSPAHREEILMLDDLLVNDDGLVPFGADAATHALMGRFGNVLLVNGEPRYSLLVKSGEVVRLYFTNVSNTRTFNLSFPGARMKIVAGDVGNFEREEWVESIVIAPAERYVVHVKFDRAGDVALPNRVQALDHLYGRFYYERDTLGIVHVEAARADGNLEASFAR
;
A
#
# COMPACT_ATOMS: atom_id res chain seq x y z
N VAL A 1 30.72 24.34 11.80
CA VAL A 1 30.92 22.98 12.32
C VAL A 1 32.03 22.97 13.34
N ARG A 2 31.78 22.40 14.51
CA ARG A 2 32.80 22.28 15.60
C ARG A 2 33.05 20.80 15.85
N ARG A 3 34.31 20.36 15.73
CA ARG A 3 34.72 19.01 16.08
C ARG A 3 34.70 18.82 17.59
N LEU A 4 33.98 17.81 18.09
CA LEU A 4 33.84 17.48 19.51
C LEU A 4 34.77 16.34 19.94
N GLY A 5 35.46 15.66 19.02
CA GLY A 5 36.43 14.62 19.29
C GLY A 5 36.13 13.29 18.57
N GLU A 6 36.77 12.22 19.01
CA GLU A 6 36.62 10.86 18.47
C GLU A 6 35.77 10.02 19.40
N VAL A 7 34.96 9.13 18.80
CA VAL A 7 34.27 8.05 19.51
C VAL A 7 35.09 6.79 19.39
N ARG A 8 35.49 6.21 20.51
CA ARG A 8 36.18 4.92 20.57
C ARG A 8 35.36 3.96 21.43
N ASN A 9 35.29 2.69 21.04
CA ASN A 9 34.55 1.69 21.78
C ASN A 9 33.06 2.03 22.00
N GLY A 10 32.45 2.75 21.05
CA GLY A 10 31.02 3.06 21.06
C GLY A 10 30.57 4.11 22.05
N ARG A 11 31.50 4.73 22.83
CA ARG A 11 31.16 5.75 23.85
C ARG A 11 32.05 6.97 23.79
N ARG A 12 31.45 8.13 23.98
CA ARG A 12 32.13 9.40 24.19
C ARG A 12 31.28 10.29 25.07
N GLN A 13 31.84 10.73 26.17
CA GLN A 13 31.23 11.78 27.01
C GLN A 13 31.63 13.15 26.44
N LEU A 14 30.67 13.97 26.15
CA LEU A 14 30.89 15.36 25.71
C LEU A 14 30.72 16.28 26.88
N GLY A 15 31.52 17.35 26.91
CA GLY A 15 31.34 18.47 27.87
C GLY A 15 30.05 19.24 27.55
N ALA A 16 29.67 20.14 28.43
CA ALA A 16 28.50 20.99 28.25
C ALA A 16 28.59 21.78 26.93
N ILE A 17 27.50 21.79 26.17
CA ILE A 17 27.36 22.57 24.95
C ILE A 17 26.52 23.79 25.27
N SER A 18 27.12 24.97 25.14
CA SER A 18 26.50 26.27 25.48
C SER A 18 25.57 26.85 24.40
N LEU A 19 25.15 26.04 23.45
CA LEU A 19 24.23 26.43 22.37
C LEU A 19 22.84 25.88 22.66
N ASP A 20 21.81 26.72 22.52
CA ASP A 20 20.42 26.31 22.72
C ASP A 20 19.93 25.37 21.60
N LYS A 21 20.46 25.56 20.41
CA LYS A 21 20.10 24.75 19.23
C LYS A 21 21.38 24.23 18.57
N PHE A 22 21.47 22.92 18.45
CA PHE A 22 22.60 22.27 17.76
C PHE A 22 22.20 20.90 17.25
N ILE A 23 22.99 20.41 16.29
CA ILE A 23 22.91 19.02 15.78
C ILE A 23 24.28 18.39 16.02
N ILE A 24 24.29 17.19 16.57
CA ILE A 24 25.48 16.36 16.72
C ILE A 24 25.51 15.34 15.59
N LEU A 25 26.64 15.26 14.91
CA LEU A 25 26.91 14.27 13.88
C LEU A 25 28.06 13.37 14.33
N VAL A 26 27.91 12.07 14.19
CA VAL A 26 29.01 11.10 14.31
C VAL A 26 29.28 10.54 12.92
N THR A 27 30.51 10.68 12.45
CA THR A 27 30.92 10.24 11.11
C THR A 27 32.01 9.18 11.19
N ALA A 28 31.98 8.24 10.25
CA ALA A 28 33.05 7.25 10.08
C ALA A 28 34.11 7.84 9.15
N GLU A 29 35.22 8.30 9.71
CA GLU A 29 36.28 8.93 8.98
C GLU A 29 37.47 7.97 8.72
N ARG A 30 38.12 8.10 7.58
CA ARG A 30 39.33 7.34 7.27
C ARG A 30 40.55 7.79 8.08
N SER A 31 40.51 8.95 8.70
CA SER A 31 41.58 9.54 9.52
C SER A 31 41.01 10.29 10.72
N ALA A 32 41.66 10.16 11.85
CA ALA A 32 41.34 10.91 13.04
C ALA A 32 41.69 12.42 12.95
N ARG A 33 42.36 12.86 11.90
CA ARG A 33 42.84 14.25 11.76
C ARG A 33 41.93 15.14 10.90
N VAL A 34 40.74 14.68 10.53
CA VAL A 34 39.80 15.50 9.75
C VAL A 34 39.33 16.73 10.57
N LYS A 35 39.29 17.88 9.94
CA LYS A 35 38.80 19.14 10.56
C LYS A 35 37.29 19.26 10.43
N GLU A 36 36.76 18.78 9.33
CA GLU A 36 35.32 18.75 8.98
C GLU A 36 34.86 17.33 8.68
N PRO A 37 33.60 17.02 8.91
CA PRO A 37 33.09 15.69 8.60
C PRO A 37 33.14 15.45 7.09
N THR A 38 33.90 14.45 6.71
CA THR A 38 34.09 14.05 5.30
C THR A 38 33.67 12.61 5.07
N GLY A 39 33.52 11.84 6.15
CA GLY A 39 33.13 10.46 6.11
C GLY A 39 31.62 10.27 6.25
N ARG A 40 31.22 9.02 6.18
CA ARG A 40 29.83 8.59 6.33
C ARG A 40 29.31 9.01 7.72
N ILE A 41 28.14 9.65 7.77
CA ILE A 41 27.44 9.89 9.03
C ILE A 41 26.87 8.56 9.53
N VAL A 42 27.21 8.17 10.74
CA VAL A 42 26.76 6.94 11.39
C VAL A 42 25.73 7.20 12.49
N LEU A 43 25.68 8.42 13.01
CA LEU A 43 24.69 8.84 13.99
C LEU A 43 24.46 10.34 13.89
N ARG A 44 23.21 10.77 14.06
CA ARG A 44 22.82 12.18 14.16
C ARG A 44 21.91 12.37 15.37
N GLY A 45 22.11 13.44 16.10
CA GLY A 45 21.25 13.85 17.20
C GLY A 45 21.07 15.36 17.23
N ALA A 46 20.00 15.83 17.85
CA ALA A 46 19.71 17.26 17.99
C ALA A 46 19.45 17.63 19.45
N SER A 47 19.62 18.92 19.78
CA SER A 47 19.22 19.42 21.08
C SER A 47 17.70 19.37 21.26
N PRO A 48 17.19 19.22 22.50
CA PRO A 48 15.75 19.20 22.78
C PRO A 48 15.00 20.46 22.29
N SER A 49 15.69 21.59 22.22
CA SER A 49 15.14 22.87 21.75
C SER A 49 15.16 23.04 20.22
N THR A 50 15.80 22.13 19.51
CA THR A 50 15.81 22.14 18.05
C THR A 50 14.50 21.56 17.53
N ARG A 51 13.66 22.38 16.90
CA ARG A 51 12.49 21.90 16.18
C ARG A 51 12.97 21.17 14.93
N LEU A 52 12.81 19.86 14.93
CA LEU A 52 13.08 19.04 13.77
C LEU A 52 11.85 19.07 12.86
N GLN A 53 12.07 19.28 11.58
CA GLN A 53 11.03 19.03 10.58
C GLN A 53 10.81 17.52 10.40
N PRO A 54 9.65 17.05 9.95
CA PRO A 54 9.41 15.62 9.71
C PRO A 54 10.53 14.92 8.93
N PRO A 55 11.12 15.50 7.87
CA PRO A 55 12.29 14.93 7.21
C PRO A 55 13.52 14.78 8.12
N ASP A 56 13.71 15.71 9.06
CA ASP A 56 14.82 15.63 10.01
C ASP A 56 14.64 14.52 11.03
N LEU A 57 13.41 14.23 11.45
CA LEU A 57 13.10 13.11 12.35
C LEU A 57 13.41 11.77 11.69
N MET A 58 13.14 11.65 10.41
CA MET A 58 13.45 10.45 9.62
C MET A 58 14.97 10.25 9.41
N GLN A 59 15.75 11.31 9.50
CA GLN A 59 17.21 11.28 9.38
C GLN A 59 17.95 10.81 10.65
N PHE A 60 17.25 10.51 11.73
CA PHE A 60 17.85 9.87 12.91
C PHE A 60 18.22 8.40 12.70
N THR A 61 17.83 7.83 11.61
CA THR A 61 18.26 6.50 11.21
C THR A 61 19.67 6.51 10.65
N ILE A 62 20.37 5.45 10.85
CA ILE A 62 21.79 5.25 10.55
C ILE A 62 22.14 5.69 9.11
N GLY A 63 22.96 6.74 9.00
CA GLY A 63 23.63 7.13 7.79
C GLY A 63 22.93 8.21 6.97
N ALA A 64 23.30 9.47 7.17
CA ALA A 64 22.93 10.57 6.30
C ALA A 64 23.95 10.77 5.17
N VAL A 65 23.49 11.23 4.04
CA VAL A 65 24.27 11.52 2.85
C VAL A 65 24.91 12.90 2.97
N ARG A 66 26.08 13.08 2.38
CA ARG A 66 26.68 14.39 2.12
C ARG A 66 25.80 15.22 1.20
N GLU A 67 25.71 16.54 1.46
CA GLU A 67 25.06 17.48 0.54
C GLU A 67 25.63 17.42 -0.89
N ALA A 68 26.95 17.16 -1.04
CA ALA A 68 27.60 17.01 -2.35
C ALA A 68 27.15 15.73 -3.12
N GLU A 69 26.72 14.69 -2.41
CA GLU A 69 26.18 13.47 -3.02
C GLU A 69 24.69 13.61 -3.33
N SER A 70 23.99 14.58 -2.73
CA SER A 70 22.60 14.88 -3.08
C SER A 70 22.46 15.48 -4.49
N HIS A 71 23.52 16.10 -5.01
CA HIS A 71 23.55 16.55 -6.42
C HIS A 71 23.66 15.40 -7.40
N ASP A 72 24.30 14.30 -7.03
CA ASP A 72 24.36 13.10 -7.88
C ASP A 72 23.02 12.37 -7.94
N MET A 73 22.14 12.55 -6.94
CA MET A 73 20.79 11.99 -6.98
C MET A 73 19.90 12.60 -8.07
N GLN A 74 20.23 13.81 -8.55
CA GLN A 74 19.55 14.38 -9.73
C GLN A 74 19.90 13.64 -11.02
N HIS A 75 20.99 12.89 -11.05
CA HIS A 75 21.44 12.12 -12.20
C HIS A 75 21.12 10.63 -12.13
N MET A 76 20.65 10.11 -10.98
CA MET A 76 19.99 8.81 -10.92
C MET A 76 18.53 8.90 -11.41
N HIS A 77 18.32 9.64 -12.48
CA HIS A 77 17.16 9.44 -13.32
C HIS A 77 17.37 8.09 -14.02
N VAL A 78 16.84 7.01 -13.46
CA VAL A 78 16.45 5.89 -14.29
C VAL A 78 15.34 6.44 -15.17
N THR A 79 15.75 6.97 -16.31
CA THR A 79 14.84 7.33 -17.39
C THR A 79 14.34 6.00 -17.92
N LEU A 80 13.24 5.51 -17.38
CA LEU A 80 12.52 4.42 -17.99
C LEU A 80 12.10 4.91 -19.36
N ALA A 81 12.68 4.34 -20.39
CA ALA A 81 12.21 4.61 -21.74
C ALA A 81 10.71 4.25 -21.79
N PRO A 82 9.87 5.00 -22.51
CA PRO A 82 8.43 4.74 -22.60
C PRO A 82 8.08 3.33 -23.07
N SER A 83 9.00 2.64 -23.71
CA SER A 83 8.87 1.26 -24.19
C SER A 83 9.12 0.21 -23.10
N ASP A 84 9.62 0.58 -21.92
CA ASP A 84 10.02 -0.36 -20.87
C ASP A 84 8.96 -0.49 -19.77
N SER A 85 7.69 -0.36 -20.14
CA SER A 85 6.52 -0.60 -19.28
C SER A 85 6.47 -2.02 -18.68
N ALA A 86 7.41 -2.89 -19.07
CA ALA A 86 7.53 -4.24 -18.55
C ALA A 86 8.57 -4.38 -17.42
N ARG A 87 9.41 -3.37 -17.19
CA ARG A 87 10.35 -3.38 -16.08
C ARG A 87 9.68 -2.82 -14.84
N TRP A 88 9.30 -3.73 -14.01
CA TRP A 88 9.00 -3.49 -12.62
C TRP A 88 10.33 -3.14 -11.96
N THR A 89 10.60 -1.86 -11.85
CA THR A 89 11.73 -1.43 -11.05
C THR A 89 11.38 -1.63 -9.59
N THR A 90 11.78 -2.78 -9.11
CA THR A 90 12.05 -2.92 -7.71
C THR A 90 13.18 -1.98 -7.39
N VAL A 91 13.04 -1.22 -6.33
CA VAL A 91 14.22 -0.76 -5.65
C VAL A 91 14.94 -2.02 -5.19
N PRO A 92 16.14 -2.31 -5.72
CA PRO A 92 16.87 -3.45 -5.22
C PRO A 92 17.22 -3.15 -3.75
N MET A 93 16.47 -3.73 -2.82
CA MET A 93 17.01 -3.96 -1.49
C MET A 93 18.28 -4.76 -1.75
N PRO A 94 19.47 -4.26 -1.37
CA PRO A 94 20.70 -5.00 -1.59
C PRO A 94 20.54 -6.38 -1.00
N ALA A 95 20.80 -7.43 -1.79
CA ALA A 95 20.66 -8.83 -1.39
C ALA A 95 21.43 -9.18 -0.10
N ASN A 96 22.31 -8.30 0.36
CA ASN A 96 23.21 -8.46 1.50
C ASN A 96 22.89 -7.49 2.64
N LEU A 97 21.66 -6.95 2.71
CA LEU A 97 21.28 -6.06 3.79
C LEU A 97 21.18 -6.82 5.12
N GLN A 98 22.31 -7.07 5.76
CA GLN A 98 22.33 -7.37 7.19
C GLN A 98 22.05 -6.06 7.95
N MET A 99 20.78 -5.75 8.14
CA MET A 99 20.35 -4.54 8.87
C MET A 99 20.66 -4.59 10.36
N LEU A 100 20.99 -5.75 10.87
CA LEU A 100 21.20 -5.99 12.29
C LEU A 100 22.59 -6.56 12.55
N PRO A 101 23.25 -6.10 13.61
CA PRO A 101 24.52 -6.70 14.05
C PRO A 101 24.37 -8.22 14.23
N ALA A 102 25.50 -8.94 14.10
CA ALA A 102 25.54 -10.38 14.27
C ALA A 102 24.99 -10.85 15.63
N GLU A 103 25.07 -9.99 16.66
CA GLU A 103 24.49 -10.26 17.98
C GLU A 103 22.96 -10.37 17.99
N MET A 104 22.29 -9.83 16.98
CA MET A 104 20.83 -9.98 16.81
C MET A 104 20.45 -11.27 16.10
N THR A 105 21.41 -12.07 15.65
CA THR A 105 21.16 -13.41 15.09
C THR A 105 20.75 -14.45 16.14
N LEU A 106 20.74 -14.11 17.43
CA LEU A 106 20.19 -14.94 18.51
C LEU A 106 18.66 -15.07 18.49
N ARG A 107 18.01 -14.60 17.44
CA ARG A 107 16.58 -14.80 17.26
C ARG A 107 16.28 -16.25 16.92
N PRO A 108 15.17 -16.79 17.43
CA PRO A 108 14.71 -18.08 16.94
C PRO A 108 14.56 -18.01 15.42
N ALA A 109 15.13 -18.98 14.73
CA ALA A 109 14.98 -19.10 13.29
C ALA A 109 13.47 -19.23 12.99
N VAL A 110 12.94 -18.31 12.21
CA VAL A 110 11.56 -18.41 11.70
C VAL A 110 11.60 -19.33 10.49
N ALA A 111 10.91 -20.44 10.56
CA ALA A 111 10.81 -21.33 9.42
C ALA A 111 10.14 -20.60 8.25
N PRO A 112 10.72 -20.62 7.05
CA PRO A 112 10.10 -20.02 5.89
C PRO A 112 8.73 -20.65 5.62
N TYR A 113 7.74 -19.81 5.32
CA TYR A 113 6.39 -20.23 5.02
C TYR A 113 5.97 -19.81 3.61
N LEU A 114 5.40 -20.74 2.88
CA LEU A 114 4.58 -20.51 1.70
C LEU A 114 3.38 -21.44 1.75
N PRO A 115 2.20 -21.03 1.24
CA PRO A 115 1.06 -21.93 1.15
C PRO A 115 1.41 -23.10 0.22
N ARG A 116 1.05 -24.30 0.64
CA ARG A 116 1.26 -25.52 -0.15
C ARG A 116 0.00 -25.80 -0.94
N GLY A 117 0.14 -25.90 -2.24
CA GLY A 117 -0.92 -26.29 -3.15
C GLY A 117 -0.55 -27.56 -3.92
N ASP A 118 -1.54 -28.27 -4.35
CA ASP A 118 -1.41 -29.37 -5.29
C ASP A 118 -2.16 -29.07 -6.60
N SER A 119 -2.02 -29.92 -7.60
CA SER A 119 -2.61 -29.73 -8.91
C SER A 119 -4.15 -29.70 -8.94
N SER A 120 -4.81 -30.02 -7.83
CA SER A 120 -6.29 -30.02 -7.72
C SER A 120 -6.87 -28.65 -7.38
N LEU A 121 -6.02 -27.69 -6.97
CA LEU A 121 -6.49 -26.36 -6.61
C LEU A 121 -7.17 -25.66 -7.80
N PRO A 122 -8.26 -24.93 -7.56
CA PRO A 122 -8.91 -24.15 -8.60
C PRO A 122 -7.99 -23.02 -9.10
N ARG A 123 -8.21 -22.58 -10.33
CA ARG A 123 -7.54 -21.38 -10.86
C ARG A 123 -8.23 -20.15 -10.32
N ALA A 124 -7.42 -19.15 -9.92
CA ALA A 124 -7.91 -17.84 -9.56
C ALA A 124 -8.74 -17.24 -10.71
N ARG A 125 -9.93 -16.75 -10.37
CA ARG A 125 -10.83 -16.04 -11.30
C ARG A 125 -10.75 -14.53 -11.04
N PRO A 126 -11.01 -13.68 -12.03
CA PRO A 126 -11.22 -12.25 -11.78
C PRO A 126 -12.37 -12.02 -10.80
N ARG A 127 -12.29 -10.91 -10.07
CA ARG A 127 -13.37 -10.54 -9.14
C ARG A 127 -14.69 -10.31 -9.88
N GLU A 128 -15.76 -10.74 -9.26
CA GLU A 128 -17.14 -10.53 -9.73
C GLU A 128 -17.82 -9.49 -8.83
N LEU A 129 -18.77 -8.78 -9.43
CA LEU A 129 -19.66 -7.87 -8.71
C LEU A 129 -20.85 -8.64 -8.16
N ILE A 130 -20.98 -8.69 -6.84
CA ILE A 130 -22.14 -9.25 -6.14
C ILE A 130 -23.03 -8.09 -5.66
N ARG A 131 -24.24 -8.00 -6.16
CA ARG A 131 -25.24 -7.04 -5.69
C ARG A 131 -26.08 -7.69 -4.60
N LEU A 132 -26.04 -7.07 -3.43
CA LEU A 132 -26.77 -7.52 -2.24
C LEU A 132 -27.90 -6.55 -1.92
N THR A 133 -28.96 -7.06 -1.36
CA THR A 133 -30.10 -6.31 -0.86
C THR A 133 -30.31 -6.59 0.62
N ASN A 134 -31.20 -5.83 1.26
CA ASN A 134 -31.51 -6.04 2.68
C ASN A 134 -32.07 -7.46 2.90
N GLY A 135 -31.51 -8.16 3.89
CA GLY A 135 -31.88 -9.53 4.24
C GLY A 135 -31.13 -10.64 3.48
N ASP A 136 -30.30 -10.30 2.50
CA ASP A 136 -29.54 -11.30 1.74
C ASP A 136 -28.51 -12.05 2.59
N THR A 137 -28.22 -13.27 2.16
CA THR A 137 -27.13 -14.08 2.70
C THR A 137 -26.03 -14.26 1.66
N LEU A 138 -24.84 -13.77 2.01
CA LEU A 138 -23.61 -13.96 1.23
C LEU A 138 -22.84 -15.16 1.77
N ARG A 139 -22.46 -16.09 0.87
CA ARG A 139 -21.55 -17.19 1.20
C ARG A 139 -20.15 -16.85 0.74
N LEU A 140 -19.20 -16.79 1.67
CA LEU A 140 -17.79 -16.63 1.40
C LEU A 140 -17.02 -17.89 1.81
N ARG A 141 -16.10 -18.29 0.98
CA ARG A 141 -15.15 -19.36 1.23
C ARG A 141 -13.74 -18.83 1.11
N ALA A 142 -13.00 -18.84 2.20
CA ALA A 142 -11.56 -18.60 2.15
C ALA A 142 -10.87 -19.89 1.74
N GLY A 143 -10.06 -19.86 0.68
CA GLY A 143 -9.41 -21.07 0.15
C GLY A 143 -8.13 -20.76 -0.61
N LEU A 144 -7.46 -21.81 -1.07
CA LEU A 144 -6.27 -21.73 -1.91
C LEU A 144 -6.66 -21.76 -3.39
N VAL A 145 -5.88 -21.06 -4.20
CA VAL A 145 -6.02 -21.04 -5.67
C VAL A 145 -4.65 -21.08 -6.35
N HIS A 146 -4.63 -21.54 -7.59
CA HIS A 146 -3.51 -21.31 -8.50
C HIS A 146 -3.73 -20.04 -9.29
N ARG A 147 -2.74 -19.14 -9.25
CA ARG A 147 -2.73 -17.92 -10.03
C ARG A 147 -1.58 -17.93 -11.03
N ALA A 148 -1.90 -17.77 -12.30
CA ALA A 148 -0.89 -17.50 -13.33
C ALA A 148 -0.39 -16.06 -13.16
N PHE A 149 0.91 -15.89 -13.02
CA PHE A 149 1.52 -14.60 -12.76
C PHE A 149 2.91 -14.52 -13.38
N LYS A 150 3.12 -13.62 -14.36
CA LYS A 150 4.41 -13.42 -15.05
C LYS A 150 5.07 -14.71 -15.56
N GLY A 151 4.26 -15.63 -16.10
CA GLY A 151 4.75 -16.92 -16.62
C GLY A 151 4.94 -18.03 -15.57
N GLN A 152 4.70 -17.73 -14.31
CA GLN A 152 4.75 -18.69 -13.20
C GLN A 152 3.35 -19.04 -12.72
N THR A 153 3.22 -20.11 -11.95
CA THR A 153 1.99 -20.45 -11.22
C THR A 153 2.24 -20.29 -9.74
N LEU A 154 1.57 -19.32 -9.13
CA LEU A 154 1.67 -19.05 -7.70
C LEU A 154 0.50 -19.72 -6.97
N THR A 155 0.77 -20.28 -5.79
CA THR A 155 -0.29 -20.69 -4.86
C THR A 155 -0.61 -19.51 -3.97
N MET A 156 -1.86 -19.04 -4.03
CA MET A 156 -2.33 -17.85 -3.33
C MET A 156 -3.62 -18.12 -2.58
N PHE A 157 -4.05 -17.19 -1.75
CA PHE A 157 -5.33 -17.23 -1.08
C PHE A 157 -6.38 -16.46 -1.87
N ALA A 158 -7.64 -16.86 -1.73
CA ALA A 158 -8.76 -16.19 -2.39
C ALA A 158 -10.07 -16.37 -1.62
N PHE A 159 -10.95 -15.38 -1.72
CA PHE A 159 -12.35 -15.55 -1.37
C PHE A 159 -13.14 -16.00 -2.61
N ASN A 160 -13.86 -17.12 -2.50
CA ASN A 160 -14.66 -17.68 -3.58
C ASN A 160 -13.86 -17.93 -4.88
N ASP A 161 -12.60 -18.31 -4.74
CA ASP A 161 -11.66 -18.53 -5.84
C ASP A 161 -11.42 -17.29 -6.72
N GLN A 162 -11.73 -16.09 -6.22
CA GLN A 162 -11.55 -14.82 -6.92
C GLN A 162 -10.36 -14.02 -6.35
N TYR A 163 -9.57 -13.42 -7.24
CA TYR A 163 -8.44 -12.58 -6.88
C TYR A 163 -8.48 -11.25 -7.66
N PRO A 164 -8.68 -10.11 -6.99
CA PRO A 164 -9.14 -9.96 -5.61
C PRO A 164 -10.47 -10.68 -5.35
N GLY A 165 -10.85 -10.80 -4.07
CA GLY A 165 -12.14 -11.36 -3.69
C GLY A 165 -13.32 -10.54 -4.26
N PRO A 166 -14.55 -11.05 -4.15
CA PRO A 166 -15.74 -10.41 -4.70
C PRO A 166 -15.89 -8.94 -4.34
N LEU A 167 -16.32 -8.13 -5.31
CA LEU A 167 -16.75 -6.76 -5.06
C LEU A 167 -18.22 -6.77 -4.62
N LEU A 168 -18.48 -6.34 -3.39
CA LEU A 168 -19.84 -6.31 -2.84
C LEU A 168 -20.46 -4.93 -3.05
N HIS A 169 -21.63 -4.87 -3.67
CA HIS A 169 -22.48 -3.67 -3.69
C HIS A 169 -23.64 -3.85 -2.72
N VAL A 170 -23.75 -2.95 -1.76
CA VAL A 170 -24.74 -3.02 -0.68
C VAL A 170 -25.45 -1.66 -0.59
N PRO A 171 -26.79 -1.59 -0.46
CA PRO A 171 -27.49 -0.35 -0.15
C PRO A 171 -27.15 0.14 1.26
N GLN A 172 -27.02 1.46 1.43
CA GLN A 172 -26.94 2.06 2.76
C GLN A 172 -28.17 1.69 3.59
N GLY A 173 -27.96 1.32 4.84
CA GLY A 173 -29.00 0.88 5.78
C GLY A 173 -29.36 -0.59 5.67
N ALA A 174 -28.85 -1.33 4.68
CA ALA A 174 -29.11 -2.76 4.57
C ALA A 174 -28.44 -3.55 5.70
N GLU A 175 -29.07 -4.67 6.04
CA GLU A 175 -28.55 -5.72 6.89
C GLU A 175 -28.40 -6.98 6.07
N ILE A 176 -27.25 -7.65 6.17
CA ILE A 176 -26.97 -8.90 5.49
C ILE A 176 -26.38 -9.94 6.44
N THR A 177 -26.50 -11.19 6.07
CA THR A 177 -25.80 -12.29 6.74
C THR A 177 -24.63 -12.75 5.87
N VAL A 178 -23.44 -12.93 6.45
CA VAL A 178 -22.30 -13.53 5.75
C VAL A 178 -21.95 -14.87 6.40
N GLU A 179 -22.07 -15.95 5.65
CA GLU A 179 -21.65 -17.28 6.05
C GLU A 179 -20.22 -17.52 5.53
N LEU A 180 -19.23 -17.42 6.42
CA LEU A 180 -17.84 -17.71 6.09
C LEU A 180 -17.53 -19.18 6.32
N THR A 181 -16.86 -19.81 5.36
CA THR A 181 -16.23 -21.13 5.52
C THR A 181 -14.72 -20.99 5.34
N ASN A 182 -13.95 -21.51 6.31
CA ASN A 182 -12.51 -21.59 6.23
C ASN A 182 -12.08 -22.90 5.56
N ALA A 183 -11.62 -22.83 4.33
CA ALA A 183 -11.02 -23.95 3.60
C ALA A 183 -9.50 -23.78 3.43
N LEU A 184 -8.87 -22.97 4.27
CA LEU A 184 -7.41 -22.88 4.40
C LEU A 184 -6.91 -23.98 5.33
N ASP A 185 -5.61 -24.18 5.34
CA ASP A 185 -4.89 -25.06 6.27
C ASP A 185 -4.51 -24.39 7.60
N GLN A 186 -4.93 -23.15 7.79
CA GLN A 186 -4.64 -22.32 8.96
C GLN A 186 -5.90 -21.59 9.44
N PRO A 187 -5.92 -21.14 10.72
CA PRO A 187 -7.03 -20.34 11.23
C PRO A 187 -7.17 -19.02 10.47
N THR A 188 -8.40 -18.49 10.40
CA THR A 188 -8.70 -17.18 9.81
C THR A 188 -9.89 -16.50 10.49
N THR A 189 -10.07 -15.21 10.23
CA THR A 189 -11.27 -14.41 10.53
C THR A 189 -11.56 -13.52 9.34
N ILE A 190 -12.65 -12.74 9.35
CA ILE A 190 -12.84 -11.58 8.48
C ILE A 190 -13.14 -10.36 9.31
N HIS A 191 -12.38 -9.29 9.10
CA HIS A 191 -12.67 -7.95 9.54
C HIS A 191 -13.31 -7.14 8.41
N TRP A 192 -14.23 -6.26 8.77
CA TRP A 192 -15.02 -5.42 7.86
C TRP A 192 -14.55 -3.97 7.97
N GLN A 193 -13.40 -3.70 7.40
CA GLN A 193 -12.62 -2.48 7.59
C GLN A 193 -13.42 -1.21 7.31
N GLY A 194 -13.60 -0.43 8.39
CA GLY A 194 -14.26 0.87 8.37
C GLY A 194 -15.78 0.85 8.56
N VAL A 195 -16.43 -0.32 8.53
CA VAL A 195 -17.88 -0.45 8.77
C VAL A 195 -18.18 -0.29 10.27
N ARG A 196 -19.12 0.59 10.62
CA ARG A 196 -19.66 0.69 11.99
C ARG A 196 -20.64 -0.44 12.23
N LEU A 197 -20.20 -1.50 12.88
CA LEU A 197 -20.99 -2.69 13.10
C LEU A 197 -21.03 -3.08 14.58
N ASP A 198 -21.82 -4.11 14.90
CA ASP A 198 -21.81 -4.72 16.21
C ASP A 198 -20.46 -5.41 16.45
N ASN A 199 -19.79 -5.07 17.55
CA ASN A 199 -18.45 -5.56 17.89
C ASN A 199 -18.31 -7.09 17.84
N ARG A 200 -19.40 -7.84 18.09
CA ARG A 200 -19.42 -9.32 18.00
C ARG A 200 -19.06 -9.84 16.60
N PHE A 201 -19.20 -9.01 15.57
CA PHE A 201 -18.97 -9.37 14.18
C PHE A 201 -17.77 -8.62 13.56
N ASP A 202 -16.95 -7.98 14.40
CA ASP A 202 -15.79 -7.21 13.93
C ASP A 202 -14.67 -8.09 13.39
N GLY A 203 -14.60 -9.35 13.81
CA GLY A 203 -13.64 -10.32 13.27
C GLY A 203 -12.25 -10.24 13.88
N THR A 204 -12.05 -9.46 14.95
CA THR A 204 -10.76 -9.33 15.63
C THR A 204 -10.48 -10.57 16.48
N PRO A 205 -9.37 -11.32 16.20
CA PRO A 205 -9.05 -12.56 16.92
C PRO A 205 -8.89 -12.33 18.42
N ASP A 206 -9.37 -13.31 19.21
CA ASP A 206 -9.24 -13.35 20.67
C ASP A 206 -9.93 -12.20 21.42
N LEU A 207 -10.45 -11.21 20.68
CA LEU A 207 -11.18 -10.08 21.26
C LEU A 207 -12.69 -10.18 20.97
N THR A 208 -13.07 -10.32 19.70
CA THR A 208 -14.49 -10.37 19.29
C THR A 208 -14.94 -11.77 18.89
N GLN A 209 -14.01 -12.60 18.46
CA GLN A 209 -14.22 -14.01 18.16
C GLN A 209 -12.92 -14.82 18.28
N GLN A 210 -13.03 -16.11 18.45
CA GLN A 210 -11.89 -16.99 18.28
C GLN A 210 -11.55 -17.16 16.80
N PRO A 211 -10.26 -17.27 16.43
CA PRO A 211 -9.86 -17.63 15.08
C PRO A 211 -10.55 -18.91 14.63
N MET A 212 -11.14 -18.86 13.46
CA MET A 212 -11.89 -19.98 12.90
C MET A 212 -10.91 -21.04 12.37
N PRO A 213 -10.89 -22.26 12.92
CA PRO A 213 -9.95 -23.30 12.50
C PRO A 213 -10.21 -23.76 11.06
N PRO A 214 -9.28 -24.48 10.43
CA PRO A 214 -9.53 -25.17 9.17
C PRO A 214 -10.82 -25.99 9.18
N GLY A 215 -11.65 -25.88 8.15
CA GLY A 215 -12.98 -26.49 8.05
C GLY A 215 -14.06 -25.78 8.87
N GLY A 216 -13.69 -24.81 9.69
CA GLY A 216 -14.63 -24.04 10.53
C GLY A 216 -15.55 -23.13 9.73
N ARG A 217 -16.60 -22.69 10.42
CA ARG A 217 -17.60 -21.74 9.88
C ARG A 217 -17.91 -20.67 10.92
N PHE A 218 -18.21 -19.47 10.42
CA PHE A 218 -18.68 -18.36 11.24
C PHE A 218 -19.75 -17.58 10.49
N ILE A 219 -20.73 -17.04 11.23
CA ILE A 219 -21.83 -16.25 10.68
C ILE A 219 -21.69 -14.83 11.19
N TYR A 220 -21.53 -13.88 10.27
CA TYR A 220 -21.52 -12.45 10.54
C TYR A 220 -22.88 -11.86 10.20
N HIS A 221 -23.40 -11.00 11.08
CA HIS A 221 -24.58 -10.17 10.80
C HIS A 221 -24.10 -8.73 10.65
N LEU A 222 -24.15 -8.21 9.45
CA LEU A 222 -23.60 -6.92 9.11
C LEU A 222 -24.71 -5.93 8.80
N ARG A 223 -24.56 -4.72 9.33
CA ARG A 223 -25.36 -3.57 9.00
C ARG A 223 -24.47 -2.50 8.38
N PHE A 224 -24.96 -1.82 7.36
CA PHE A 224 -24.22 -0.80 6.63
C PHE A 224 -24.82 0.60 6.83
N PRO A 225 -24.57 1.26 7.96
CA PRO A 225 -25.23 2.54 8.28
C PRO A 225 -24.74 3.70 7.39
N ASP A 226 -23.51 3.62 6.91
CA ASP A 226 -22.85 4.71 6.21
C ASP A 226 -22.51 4.32 4.76
N ALA A 227 -22.79 5.25 3.81
CA ALA A 227 -22.37 5.07 2.42
C ALA A 227 -20.87 5.34 2.26
N GLY A 228 -20.21 4.64 1.35
CA GLY A 228 -18.78 4.81 1.09
C GLY A 228 -18.13 3.56 0.51
N ILE A 229 -16.82 3.61 0.41
CA ILE A 229 -15.99 2.47 -0.01
C ILE A 229 -15.32 1.85 1.22
N TYR A 230 -15.51 0.57 1.38
CA TYR A 230 -15.00 -0.27 2.46
C TYR A 230 -14.31 -1.48 1.87
N TRP A 231 -13.64 -2.25 2.72
CA TRP A 231 -13.05 -3.52 2.31
C TRP A 231 -13.07 -4.54 3.44
N TYR A 232 -12.83 -5.80 3.10
CA TYR A 232 -12.81 -6.89 4.05
C TYR A 232 -11.56 -7.73 3.86
N HIS A 233 -10.98 -8.18 4.97
CA HIS A 233 -9.74 -8.94 5.02
C HIS A 233 -9.61 -9.71 6.35
N PRO A 234 -8.69 -10.69 6.48
CA PRO A 234 -8.46 -11.37 7.75
C PRO A 234 -7.70 -10.49 8.75
N HIS A 235 -7.84 -10.83 10.04
CA HIS A 235 -6.99 -10.33 11.13
C HIS A 235 -6.12 -11.45 11.76
N VAL A 236 -5.99 -12.60 11.09
CA VAL A 236 -5.07 -13.69 11.46
C VAL A 236 -3.96 -13.76 10.45
N ARG A 237 -2.71 -13.58 10.90
CA ARG A 237 -1.55 -13.59 10.01
C ARG A 237 -1.78 -12.70 8.77
N GLU A 238 -2.14 -11.45 9.00
CA GLU A 238 -2.34 -10.44 7.95
C GLU A 238 -1.12 -10.33 7.04
N ASP A 239 0.06 -10.44 7.64
CA ASP A 239 1.34 -10.49 6.93
C ASP A 239 1.41 -11.56 5.83
N VAL A 240 0.58 -12.59 5.93
CA VAL A 240 0.51 -13.69 4.97
C VAL A 240 -0.84 -13.71 4.26
N GLN A 241 -1.93 -13.71 5.02
CA GLN A 241 -3.26 -13.98 4.45
C GLN A 241 -3.75 -12.83 3.57
N GLN A 242 -3.57 -11.60 4.02
CA GLN A 242 -3.89 -10.41 3.24
C GLN A 242 -2.91 -10.28 2.07
N GLU A 243 -1.61 -10.34 2.31
CA GLU A 243 -0.57 -10.27 1.28
C GLU A 243 -0.80 -11.25 0.12
N LEU A 244 -1.35 -12.43 0.41
CA LEU A 244 -1.60 -13.46 -0.59
C LEU A 244 -3.00 -13.43 -1.17
N GLY A 245 -3.84 -12.43 -0.84
CA GLY A 245 -5.06 -12.14 -1.58
C GLY A 245 -6.38 -12.32 -0.86
N LEU A 246 -6.40 -12.57 0.47
CA LEU A 246 -7.66 -12.60 1.20
C LEU A 246 -8.18 -11.19 1.47
N TYR A 247 -8.60 -10.50 0.45
CA TYR A 247 -9.23 -9.19 0.56
C TYR A 247 -10.25 -8.94 -0.56
N GLY A 248 -11.19 -8.04 -0.31
CA GLY A 248 -12.14 -7.58 -1.32
C GLY A 248 -12.81 -6.27 -0.90
N ASN A 249 -13.39 -5.54 -1.86
CA ASN A 249 -14.10 -4.28 -1.59
C ASN A 249 -15.57 -4.47 -1.31
N MET A 250 -16.12 -3.51 -0.52
CA MET A 250 -17.54 -3.29 -0.35
C MET A 250 -17.88 -1.84 -0.71
N LEU A 251 -18.73 -1.64 -1.68
CA LEU A 251 -19.28 -0.33 -2.00
C LEU A 251 -20.69 -0.22 -1.45
N VAL A 252 -20.85 0.61 -0.43
CA VAL A 252 -22.14 0.92 0.18
C VAL A 252 -22.74 2.14 -0.52
N ARG A 253 -23.85 1.93 -1.22
CA ARG A 253 -24.50 2.93 -2.04
C ARG A 253 -25.46 3.79 -1.22
N SER A 254 -25.26 5.11 -1.26
CA SER A 254 -26.23 6.05 -0.71
C SER A 254 -27.54 6.03 -1.50
N PRO A 255 -28.71 6.14 -0.84
CA PRO A 255 -29.98 6.36 -1.53
C PRO A 255 -30.09 7.78 -2.12
N ARG A 256 -29.22 8.69 -1.72
CA ARG A 256 -29.19 10.06 -2.21
C ARG A 256 -28.48 10.12 -3.57
N ALA A 257 -29.19 10.58 -4.61
CA ALA A 257 -28.63 10.73 -5.94
C ALA A 257 -27.52 11.80 -6.02
N ASP A 258 -27.54 12.76 -5.10
CA ASP A 258 -26.59 13.87 -4.97
C ASP A 258 -25.48 13.59 -3.93
N TYR A 259 -25.28 12.33 -3.55
CA TYR A 259 -24.27 11.98 -2.56
C TYR A 259 -22.85 12.37 -3.01
N PHE A 260 -22.55 12.22 -4.28
CA PHE A 260 -21.37 12.73 -4.96
C PHE A 260 -21.76 13.62 -6.13
N SER A 261 -20.89 14.56 -6.51
CA SER A 261 -20.99 15.27 -7.78
C SER A 261 -21.08 14.28 -8.95
N PRO A 262 -21.78 14.60 -10.04
CA PRO A 262 -21.94 13.67 -11.16
C PRO A 262 -20.62 13.21 -11.78
N ALA A 263 -20.58 11.96 -12.17
CA ALA A 263 -19.51 11.34 -12.98
C ALA A 263 -20.12 10.51 -14.09
N HIS A 264 -19.41 10.35 -15.20
CA HIS A 264 -19.88 9.53 -16.32
C HIS A 264 -19.76 8.03 -16.01
N ARG A 265 -18.74 7.68 -15.20
CA ARG A 265 -18.40 6.30 -14.85
C ARG A 265 -17.76 6.21 -13.48
N GLU A 266 -17.82 5.02 -12.91
CA GLU A 266 -17.18 4.68 -11.65
C GLU A 266 -16.26 3.48 -11.85
N GLU A 267 -15.06 3.55 -11.25
CA GLU A 267 -14.07 2.49 -11.22
C GLU A 267 -13.62 2.24 -9.77
N ILE A 268 -13.58 0.99 -9.36
CA ILE A 268 -13.18 0.59 -8.01
C ILE A 268 -11.84 -0.13 -8.09
N LEU A 269 -10.83 0.46 -7.49
CA LEU A 269 -9.43 0.07 -7.64
C LEU A 269 -8.84 -0.31 -6.28
N MET A 270 -8.36 -1.55 -6.18
CA MET A 270 -7.56 -2.03 -5.06
C MET A 270 -6.10 -1.93 -5.45
N LEU A 271 -5.32 -1.25 -4.64
CA LEU A 271 -3.88 -1.08 -4.79
C LEU A 271 -3.17 -2.07 -3.90
N ASP A 272 -2.19 -2.77 -4.45
CA ASP A 272 -1.46 -3.80 -3.74
C ASP A 272 -0.03 -3.91 -4.28
N ASP A 273 0.81 -4.68 -3.61
CA ASP A 273 2.11 -5.09 -4.12
C ASP A 273 2.41 -6.54 -3.72
N LEU A 274 3.22 -7.22 -4.50
CA LEU A 274 3.57 -8.61 -4.31
C LEU A 274 5.08 -8.81 -4.42
N LEU A 275 5.68 -9.52 -3.48
CA LEU A 275 7.11 -9.82 -3.49
C LEU A 275 7.38 -11.19 -4.13
N VAL A 276 7.97 -11.16 -5.32
CA VAL A 276 8.30 -12.35 -6.12
C VAL A 276 9.75 -12.35 -6.57
N ASN A 277 10.27 -13.51 -6.88
CA ASN A 277 11.56 -13.71 -7.53
C ASN A 277 11.41 -14.69 -8.71
N ASP A 278 12.53 -15.18 -9.25
CA ASP A 278 12.53 -16.13 -10.36
C ASP A 278 11.91 -17.49 -10.00
N ASP A 279 11.88 -17.84 -8.72
CA ASP A 279 11.31 -19.09 -8.21
C ASP A 279 9.81 -18.95 -7.83
N GLY A 280 9.26 -17.74 -7.83
CA GLY A 280 7.87 -17.44 -7.48
C GLY A 280 7.74 -16.49 -6.31
N LEU A 281 6.82 -16.77 -5.38
CA LEU A 281 6.66 -15.98 -4.17
C LEU A 281 7.88 -16.10 -3.26
N VAL A 282 8.40 -14.98 -2.79
CA VAL A 282 9.44 -15.00 -1.75
C VAL A 282 8.82 -15.51 -0.44
N PRO A 283 9.39 -16.54 0.18
CA PRO A 283 8.86 -17.11 1.42
C PRO A 283 8.77 -16.08 2.54
N PHE A 284 7.67 -16.15 3.30
CA PHE A 284 7.52 -15.40 4.54
C PHE A 284 8.46 -15.94 5.60
N GLY A 285 9.07 -15.06 6.38
CA GLY A 285 10.02 -15.46 7.43
C GLY A 285 11.48 -15.56 6.98
N ALA A 286 11.78 -15.61 5.68
CA ALA A 286 13.16 -15.66 5.18
C ALA A 286 14.01 -14.48 5.70
N ASP A 287 13.44 -13.27 5.67
CA ASP A 287 14.04 -12.04 6.19
C ASP A 287 13.19 -11.42 7.32
N ALA A 288 12.70 -12.26 8.23
CA ALA A 288 11.74 -11.87 9.25
C ALA A 288 12.16 -10.63 10.04
N ALA A 289 13.44 -10.50 10.38
CA ALA A 289 13.97 -9.37 11.12
C ALA A 289 13.87 -8.06 10.32
N THR A 290 14.23 -8.09 9.04
CA THR A 290 14.15 -6.94 8.15
C THR A 290 12.69 -6.58 7.91
N HIS A 291 11.85 -7.55 7.56
CA HIS A 291 10.44 -7.31 7.28
C HIS A 291 9.66 -6.83 8.50
N ALA A 292 10.01 -7.29 9.72
CA ALA A 292 9.37 -6.80 10.95
C ALA A 292 9.73 -5.34 11.28
N LEU A 293 10.94 -4.90 10.97
CA LEU A 293 11.40 -3.54 11.26
C LEU A 293 11.07 -2.55 10.17
N MET A 294 11.15 -2.99 8.91
CA MET A 294 11.08 -2.11 7.74
C MET A 294 9.80 -2.28 6.94
N GLY A 295 9.04 -3.32 7.21
CA GLY A 295 7.96 -3.77 6.38
C GLY A 295 8.41 -4.71 5.25
N ARG A 296 7.47 -5.50 4.74
CA ARG A 296 7.67 -6.36 3.56
C ARG A 296 7.08 -5.65 2.35
N PHE A 297 7.94 -5.06 1.53
CA PHE A 297 7.55 -4.39 0.31
C PHE A 297 7.56 -5.37 -0.87
N GLY A 298 6.49 -5.38 -1.62
CA GLY A 298 6.44 -6.08 -2.89
C GLY A 298 7.32 -5.44 -3.95
N ASN A 299 7.69 -6.21 -4.92
CA ASN A 299 8.44 -5.75 -6.08
C ASN A 299 7.61 -5.71 -7.36
N VAL A 300 6.34 -6.04 -7.27
CA VAL A 300 5.37 -5.89 -8.36
C VAL A 300 4.14 -5.18 -7.81
N LEU A 301 3.84 -4.01 -8.36
CA LEU A 301 2.65 -3.24 -7.99
C LEU A 301 1.44 -3.79 -8.75
N LEU A 302 0.31 -3.83 -8.07
CA LEU A 302 -0.93 -4.39 -8.58
C LEU A 302 -2.09 -3.39 -8.48
N VAL A 303 -2.94 -3.40 -9.48
CA VAL A 303 -4.27 -2.76 -9.43
C VAL A 303 -5.31 -3.83 -9.71
N ASN A 304 -6.24 -4.03 -8.78
CA ASN A 304 -7.22 -5.10 -8.87
C ASN A 304 -6.59 -6.49 -9.09
N GLY A 305 -5.43 -6.71 -8.49
CA GLY A 305 -4.68 -7.94 -8.62
C GLY A 305 -3.84 -8.06 -9.89
N GLU A 306 -3.91 -7.13 -10.82
CA GLU A 306 -3.18 -7.20 -12.08
C GLU A 306 -2.04 -6.17 -12.13
N PRO A 307 -0.88 -6.53 -12.69
CA PRO A 307 0.29 -5.68 -12.72
C PRO A 307 0.24 -4.57 -13.77
N ARG A 308 -0.78 -4.52 -14.60
CA ARG A 308 -0.94 -3.51 -15.66
C ARG A 308 -2.41 -3.10 -15.71
N TYR A 309 -2.72 -2.00 -15.06
CA TYR A 309 -4.05 -1.43 -15.17
C TYR A 309 -4.21 -0.69 -16.50
N SER A 310 -5.32 -0.87 -17.15
CA SER A 310 -5.68 -0.17 -18.38
C SER A 310 -7.12 0.26 -18.30
N LEU A 311 -7.38 1.52 -18.64
CA LEU A 311 -8.71 2.08 -18.70
C LEU A 311 -8.90 2.84 -20.01
N LEU A 312 -9.98 2.59 -20.70
CA LEU A 312 -10.39 3.32 -21.91
C LEU A 312 -11.44 4.34 -21.54
N VAL A 313 -11.21 5.60 -21.86
CA VAL A 313 -12.12 6.73 -21.59
C VAL A 313 -12.25 7.63 -22.81
N LYS A 314 -13.33 8.44 -22.86
CA LYS A 314 -13.52 9.45 -23.88
C LYS A 314 -12.98 10.80 -23.42
N SER A 315 -12.60 11.69 -24.35
CA SER A 315 -12.21 13.05 -24.06
C SER A 315 -13.34 13.83 -23.37
N GLY A 316 -13.03 14.51 -22.25
CA GLY A 316 -13.98 15.20 -21.40
C GLY A 316 -14.71 14.30 -20.39
N GLU A 317 -14.43 13.01 -20.37
CA GLU A 317 -15.05 12.08 -19.41
C GLU A 317 -14.57 12.37 -17.98
N VAL A 318 -15.52 12.40 -17.05
CA VAL A 318 -15.29 12.46 -15.60
C VAL A 318 -15.45 11.04 -15.06
N VAL A 319 -14.38 10.48 -14.53
CA VAL A 319 -14.38 9.15 -13.90
C VAL A 319 -14.27 9.32 -12.40
N ARG A 320 -15.17 8.68 -11.65
CA ARG A 320 -15.06 8.54 -10.21
C ARG A 320 -14.26 7.30 -9.90
N LEU A 321 -13.08 7.48 -9.33
CA LEU A 321 -12.17 6.42 -8.91
C LEU A 321 -12.29 6.21 -7.41
N TYR A 322 -12.58 5.00 -6.99
CA TYR A 322 -12.52 4.58 -5.60
C TYR A 322 -11.23 3.81 -5.40
N PHE A 323 -10.31 4.35 -4.63
CA PHE A 323 -9.06 3.70 -4.30
C PHE A 323 -9.13 3.06 -2.91
N THR A 324 -8.62 1.86 -2.78
CA THR A 324 -8.37 1.16 -1.51
C THR A 324 -6.93 0.64 -1.54
N ASN A 325 -6.12 1.03 -0.59
CA ASN A 325 -4.77 0.47 -0.45
C ASN A 325 -4.84 -0.77 0.46
N VAL A 326 -4.63 -1.94 -0.12
CA VAL A 326 -4.66 -3.22 0.59
C VAL A 326 -3.28 -3.82 0.81
N SER A 327 -2.22 -3.12 0.41
CA SER A 327 -0.85 -3.57 0.71
C SER A 327 -0.57 -3.50 2.20
N ASN A 328 0.25 -4.41 2.71
CA ASN A 328 0.58 -4.46 4.13
C ASN A 328 1.49 -3.30 4.58
N THR A 329 2.31 -2.77 3.67
CA THR A 329 3.37 -1.82 4.04
C THR A 329 3.41 -0.59 3.13
N ARG A 330 3.11 -0.75 1.85
CA ARG A 330 3.36 0.27 0.85
C ARG A 330 2.37 1.41 0.91
N THR A 331 2.87 2.63 1.03
CA THR A 331 2.11 3.85 0.74
C THR A 331 2.23 4.16 -0.75
N PHE A 332 1.12 4.53 -1.37
CA PHE A 332 1.11 5.00 -2.75
C PHE A 332 0.94 6.52 -2.80
N ASN A 333 1.52 7.14 -3.81
CA ASN A 333 1.26 8.54 -4.17
C ASN A 333 0.92 8.61 -5.66
N LEU A 334 -0.37 8.68 -5.94
CA LEU A 334 -0.96 8.52 -7.27
C LEU A 334 -1.32 9.85 -7.90
N SER A 335 -1.14 9.95 -9.21
CA SER A 335 -1.55 11.11 -10.00
C SER A 335 -1.96 10.68 -11.39
N PHE A 336 -2.59 11.60 -12.14
CA PHE A 336 -2.88 11.47 -13.57
C PHE A 336 -2.35 12.70 -14.29
N PRO A 337 -1.07 12.71 -14.70
CA PRO A 337 -0.44 13.88 -15.31
C PRO A 337 -1.22 14.39 -16.52
N GLY A 338 -1.59 15.65 -16.50
CA GLY A 338 -2.36 16.29 -17.57
C GLY A 338 -3.89 16.15 -17.45
N ALA A 339 -4.39 15.37 -16.51
CA ALA A 339 -5.81 15.35 -16.13
C ALA A 339 -6.05 16.23 -14.90
N ARG A 340 -7.29 16.65 -14.70
CA ARG A 340 -7.72 17.41 -13.52
C ARG A 340 -8.29 16.46 -12.47
N MET A 341 -7.86 16.61 -11.23
CA MET A 341 -8.25 15.72 -10.15
C MET A 341 -8.88 16.48 -8.99
N LYS A 342 -9.93 15.92 -8.41
CA LYS A 342 -10.54 16.38 -7.16
C LYS A 342 -10.70 15.21 -6.20
N ILE A 343 -10.27 15.40 -4.95
CA ILE A 343 -10.59 14.44 -3.89
C ILE A 343 -11.96 14.79 -3.32
N VAL A 344 -12.86 13.82 -3.22
CA VAL A 344 -14.27 14.04 -2.85
C VAL A 344 -14.68 13.33 -1.58
N ALA A 345 -14.00 12.22 -1.25
CA ALA A 345 -14.27 11.46 -0.04
C ALA A 345 -13.02 10.71 0.46
N GLY A 346 -13.06 10.33 1.72
CA GLY A 346 -12.08 9.47 2.38
C GLY A 346 -12.75 8.29 3.08
N ASP A 347 -12.07 7.72 4.03
CA ASP A 347 -12.46 6.51 4.76
C ASP A 347 -13.87 6.53 5.34
N VAL A 348 -14.31 7.66 5.85
CA VAL A 348 -15.55 7.80 6.60
C VAL A 348 -16.67 8.50 5.83
N GLY A 349 -16.48 8.76 4.55
CA GLY A 349 -17.47 9.37 3.67
C GLY A 349 -17.02 10.65 2.99
N ASN A 350 -17.99 11.45 2.52
CA ASN A 350 -17.73 12.69 1.78
C ASN A 350 -17.00 13.72 2.62
N PHE A 351 -16.11 14.45 1.99
CA PHE A 351 -15.59 15.69 2.56
C PHE A 351 -16.67 16.81 2.50
N GLU A 352 -16.60 17.75 3.41
CA GLU A 352 -17.47 18.95 3.38
C GLU A 352 -17.22 19.78 2.12
N ARG A 353 -16.00 19.75 1.62
CA ARG A 353 -15.59 20.39 0.37
C ARG A 353 -14.74 19.42 -0.44
N GLU A 354 -15.01 19.39 -1.74
CA GLU A 354 -14.15 18.73 -2.70
C GLU A 354 -12.91 19.62 -2.93
N GLU A 355 -11.72 19.00 -2.92
CA GLU A 355 -10.46 19.74 -3.04
C GLU A 355 -9.71 19.32 -4.31
N TRP A 356 -9.18 20.33 -5.03
CA TRP A 356 -8.29 20.11 -6.16
C TRP A 356 -6.95 19.57 -5.68
N VAL A 357 -6.50 18.49 -6.29
CA VAL A 357 -5.25 17.84 -5.93
C VAL A 357 -4.44 17.48 -7.18
N GLU A 358 -3.11 17.52 -7.04
CA GLU A 358 -2.20 17.05 -8.09
C GLU A 358 -1.89 15.56 -7.92
N SER A 359 -1.94 15.08 -6.70
CA SER A 359 -1.75 13.66 -6.36
C SER A 359 -2.49 13.33 -5.07
N ILE A 360 -2.68 12.04 -4.80
CA ILE A 360 -3.18 11.52 -3.53
C ILE A 360 -2.15 10.59 -2.91
N VAL A 361 -1.85 10.82 -1.64
CA VAL A 361 -1.06 9.88 -0.83
C VAL A 361 -2.02 8.99 -0.09
N ILE A 362 -1.89 7.68 -0.28
CA ILE A 362 -2.79 6.69 0.31
C ILE A 362 -1.96 5.63 1.05
N ALA A 363 -2.04 5.66 2.38
CA ALA A 363 -1.37 4.70 3.25
C ALA A 363 -2.10 3.34 3.28
N PRO A 364 -1.48 2.27 3.79
CA PRO A 364 -2.16 0.99 4.00
C PRO A 364 -3.48 1.15 4.75
N ALA A 365 -4.50 0.44 4.31
CA ALA A 365 -5.88 0.46 4.79
C ALA A 365 -6.71 1.71 4.47
N GLU A 366 -6.11 2.79 4.00
CA GLU A 366 -6.85 4.00 3.60
C GLU A 366 -7.64 3.80 2.31
N ARG A 367 -8.75 4.57 2.22
CA ARG A 367 -9.59 4.65 1.02
C ARG A 367 -9.83 6.10 0.66
N TYR A 368 -9.79 6.39 -0.64
CA TYR A 368 -10.14 7.71 -1.18
C TYR A 368 -11.05 7.59 -2.38
N VAL A 369 -11.93 8.58 -2.54
CA VAL A 369 -12.74 8.75 -3.75
C VAL A 369 -12.26 10.00 -4.46
N VAL A 370 -11.90 9.84 -5.73
CA VAL A 370 -11.33 10.91 -6.55
C VAL A 370 -12.12 11.03 -7.84
N HIS A 371 -12.47 12.25 -8.21
CA HIS A 371 -12.96 12.55 -9.55
C HIS A 371 -11.80 12.97 -10.43
N VAL A 372 -11.66 12.32 -11.57
CA VAL A 372 -10.63 12.65 -12.55
C VAL A 372 -11.29 12.96 -13.88
N LYS A 373 -10.95 14.11 -14.47
CA LYS A 373 -11.43 14.50 -15.79
C LYS A 373 -10.31 14.47 -16.81
N PHE A 374 -10.53 13.71 -17.89
CA PHE A 374 -9.57 13.49 -18.97
C PHE A 374 -9.93 14.37 -20.17
N ASP A 375 -9.32 15.55 -20.26
CA ASP A 375 -9.72 16.57 -21.26
C ASP A 375 -9.05 16.37 -22.65
N ARG A 376 -7.92 15.67 -22.72
CA ARG A 376 -7.10 15.55 -23.93
C ARG A 376 -6.97 14.10 -24.35
N ALA A 377 -7.14 13.81 -25.63
CA ALA A 377 -6.87 12.52 -26.21
C ALA A 377 -5.38 12.15 -26.09
N GLY A 378 -5.10 10.86 -25.93
CA GLY A 378 -3.76 10.29 -25.75
C GLY A 378 -3.64 9.43 -24.48
N ASP A 379 -2.46 8.95 -24.21
CA ASP A 379 -2.20 8.10 -23.07
C ASP A 379 -1.85 8.93 -21.82
N VAL A 380 -2.55 8.66 -20.73
CA VAL A 380 -2.31 9.25 -19.41
C VAL A 380 -1.84 8.15 -18.48
N ALA A 381 -0.60 8.25 -18.02
CA ALA A 381 -0.06 7.30 -17.05
C ALA A 381 -0.72 7.45 -15.68
N LEU A 382 -0.76 6.36 -14.92
CA LEU A 382 -1.05 6.32 -13.49
C LEU A 382 0.27 6.04 -12.75
N PRO A 383 1.13 7.05 -12.52
CA PRO A 383 2.38 6.87 -11.80
C PRO A 383 2.14 6.76 -10.30
N ASN A 384 2.99 5.99 -9.65
CA ASN A 384 3.29 6.06 -8.22
C ASN A 384 4.61 6.80 -8.03
N ARG A 385 4.63 7.83 -7.20
CA ARG A 385 5.83 8.64 -6.92
C ARG A 385 5.98 8.82 -5.43
N VAL A 386 6.81 8.00 -4.82
CA VAL A 386 7.02 8.02 -3.37
C VAL A 386 8.45 8.40 -3.07
N GLN A 387 8.67 9.23 -2.06
CA GLN A 387 9.97 9.39 -1.47
C GLN A 387 10.21 8.22 -0.52
N ALA A 388 11.12 7.35 -0.91
CA ALA A 388 11.51 6.19 -0.11
C ALA A 388 12.85 6.43 0.59
N LEU A 389 13.13 5.65 1.62
CA LEU A 389 14.36 5.73 2.39
C LEU A 389 15.15 4.43 2.25
N ASP A 390 16.36 4.55 1.72
CA ASP A 390 17.37 3.49 1.84
C ASP A 390 17.94 3.51 3.25
N HIS A 391 17.47 2.60 4.06
CA HIS A 391 17.84 2.54 5.48
C HIS A 391 19.28 2.12 5.71
N LEU A 392 19.89 1.40 4.75
CA LEU A 392 21.31 1.00 4.85
C LEU A 392 22.23 2.20 4.77
N TYR A 393 21.92 3.10 3.83
CA TYR A 393 22.74 4.27 3.56
C TYR A 393 22.15 5.57 4.10
N GLY A 394 20.92 5.52 4.68
CA GLY A 394 20.19 6.68 5.14
C GLY A 394 19.91 7.68 4.03
N ARG A 395 19.67 7.21 2.83
CA ARG A 395 19.44 8.03 1.65
C ARG A 395 17.98 8.05 1.30
N PHE A 396 17.43 9.24 1.09
CA PHE A 396 16.16 9.37 0.42
C PHE A 396 16.36 9.22 -1.09
N TYR A 397 15.46 8.48 -1.72
CA TYR A 397 15.40 8.35 -3.18
C TYR A 397 13.96 8.40 -3.65
N TYR A 398 13.77 8.68 -4.93
CA TYR A 398 12.45 8.68 -5.53
C TYR A 398 12.18 7.31 -6.14
N GLU A 399 11.19 6.64 -5.58
CA GLU A 399 10.58 5.48 -6.21
C GLU A 399 9.55 5.96 -7.22
N ARG A 400 9.69 5.54 -8.46
CA ARG A 400 8.76 5.83 -9.55
C ARG A 400 8.35 4.54 -10.24
N ASP A 401 7.06 4.27 -10.21
CA ASP A 401 6.46 3.15 -10.91
C ASP A 401 5.26 3.65 -11.72
N THR A 402 4.82 2.85 -12.67
CA THR A 402 3.60 3.12 -13.42
C THR A 402 2.66 1.93 -13.23
N LEU A 403 1.56 2.14 -12.50
CA LEU A 403 0.57 1.11 -12.21
C LEU A 403 -0.29 0.81 -13.43
N GLY A 404 -0.44 1.75 -14.34
CA GLY A 404 -1.30 1.59 -15.50
C GLY A 404 -1.34 2.78 -16.43
N ILE A 405 -2.17 2.67 -17.44
CA ILE A 405 -2.37 3.69 -18.46
C ILE A 405 -3.87 3.88 -18.68
N VAL A 406 -4.29 5.13 -18.73
CA VAL A 406 -5.63 5.53 -19.19
C VAL A 406 -5.51 5.97 -20.64
N HIS A 407 -6.17 5.26 -21.54
CA HIS A 407 -6.24 5.60 -22.97
C HIS A 407 -7.42 6.52 -23.20
N VAL A 408 -7.16 7.77 -23.51
CA VAL A 408 -8.19 8.77 -23.76
C VAL A 408 -8.43 8.87 -25.26
N GLU A 409 -9.62 8.46 -25.68
CA GLU A 409 -10.05 8.56 -27.08
C GLU A 409 -10.35 10.02 -27.49
N ALA A 410 -10.21 10.32 -28.78
CA ALA A 410 -10.57 11.62 -29.33
C ALA A 410 -12.10 11.86 -29.31
N ALA A 411 -12.88 10.78 -29.29
CA ALA A 411 -14.35 10.87 -29.15
C ALA A 411 -14.69 11.54 -27.83
N ARG A 412 -15.66 12.47 -27.87
CA ARG A 412 -16.11 13.18 -26.65
C ARG A 412 -17.06 12.32 -25.83
N ALA A 413 -16.99 12.50 -24.51
CA ALA A 413 -17.94 11.90 -23.59
C ALA A 413 -19.37 12.43 -23.85
N ASP A 414 -20.35 11.55 -23.63
CA ASP A 414 -21.75 11.89 -23.72
C ASP A 414 -22.18 12.74 -22.50
N GLY A 415 -22.72 13.93 -22.76
CA GLY A 415 -23.04 14.88 -21.71
C GLY A 415 -21.83 15.75 -21.29
N ASN A 416 -22.12 16.94 -20.84
CA ASN A 416 -21.10 17.88 -20.37
C ASN A 416 -21.19 18.07 -18.85
N LEU A 417 -20.26 17.53 -18.12
CA LEU A 417 -20.18 17.65 -16.66
C LEU A 417 -19.21 18.76 -16.20
N GLU A 418 -18.70 19.61 -17.11
CA GLU A 418 -17.74 20.66 -16.76
C GLU A 418 -18.23 21.56 -15.63
N ALA A 419 -19.46 22.06 -15.72
CA ALA A 419 -20.00 22.98 -14.72
C ALA A 419 -20.15 22.35 -13.32
N SER A 420 -20.48 21.06 -13.24
CA SER A 420 -20.55 20.32 -11.97
C SER A 420 -19.17 19.91 -11.46
N PHE A 421 -18.26 19.57 -12.37
CA PHE A 421 -16.88 19.19 -12.01
C PHE A 421 -16.07 20.41 -11.57
N ALA A 422 -16.32 21.61 -12.11
CA ALA A 422 -15.60 22.84 -11.77
C ALA A 422 -16.02 23.47 -10.42
N ARG A 423 -17.16 23.05 -9.85
CA ARG A 423 -17.64 23.52 -8.52
C ARG A 423 -16.83 22.89 -7.42
#